data_f27ae2a5d36ee403dd1c6cd222b7febf
#
_entry.id   f27ae2a5d36ee403dd1c6cd222b7febf
#
_cell.length_a   1.000
_cell.length_b   1.000
_cell.length_c   1.000
_cell.angle_alpha   90.00
_cell.angle_beta   90.00
_cell.angle_gamma   90.00
#
_symmetry.space_group_name_H-M   'P 1'
#
loop_
_entity.id
_entity.type
_entity.pdbx_description
1 polymer ?
#
loop_
_entity_poly.entity_id
_entity_poly.type
_entity_poly.pdbx_seq_one_letter_code
_entity_poly.pdbx_strand_id
1 'polypeptide(L)'
;MGISEEIFYGASIAIVPMDLYYPGKGKGGDLPPRSFMRKYHDEIVALLPKIELRILIGKYAISHYDKKGAKLPLKELLYSYAVEDKAFSSENGSSPIDFPLVHPSPLNYGWIKKNPWFMEKNIPLLQRLVKERIN
;
A
#
# COMPACT_ATOMS: atom_id res chain seq x y z
N MET A 1 7.11 -8.34 3.84
CA MET A 1 7.04 -8.71 2.42
C MET A 1 7.66 -10.06 2.09
N GLY A 2 8.41 -10.67 2.98
CA GLY A 2 9.07 -11.97 2.77
C GLY A 2 10.27 -11.91 1.83
N ILE A 3 10.96 -10.79 1.81
CA ILE A 3 12.17 -10.54 1.00
C ILE A 3 13.33 -10.12 1.91
N SER A 4 14.55 -10.24 1.43
CA SER A 4 15.73 -9.79 2.16
C SER A 4 15.82 -8.24 2.16
N GLU A 5 16.57 -7.71 3.13
CA GLU A 5 16.84 -6.29 3.23
C GLU A 5 17.57 -5.74 1.98
N GLU A 6 18.47 -6.52 1.41
CA GLU A 6 19.18 -6.21 0.17
C GLU A 6 18.22 -6.00 -1.00
N ILE A 7 17.23 -6.87 -1.16
CA ILE A 7 16.18 -6.72 -2.19
C ILE A 7 15.29 -5.51 -1.88
N PHE A 8 14.93 -5.32 -0.62
CA PHE A 8 14.05 -4.23 -0.19
C PHE A 8 14.63 -2.85 -0.52
N TYR A 9 15.92 -2.65 -0.33
CA TYR A 9 16.62 -1.41 -0.66
C TYR A 9 17.29 -1.42 -2.04
N GLY A 10 17.06 -2.45 -2.83
CA GLY A 10 17.62 -2.60 -4.18
C GLY A 10 16.82 -1.88 -5.27
N ALA A 11 17.21 -2.09 -6.50
CA ALA A 11 16.65 -1.43 -7.68
C ALA A 11 15.22 -1.89 -8.06
N SER A 12 14.73 -2.98 -7.46
CA SER A 12 13.40 -3.54 -7.78
C SER A 12 12.26 -2.88 -6.99
N ILE A 13 12.56 -2.08 -5.96
CA ILE A 13 11.56 -1.47 -5.09
C ILE A 13 11.81 0.03 -4.97
N ALA A 14 10.76 0.81 -5.22
CA ALA A 14 10.76 2.24 -4.96
C ALA A 14 9.91 2.54 -3.70
N ILE A 15 10.49 3.23 -2.74
CA ILE A 15 9.81 3.69 -1.53
C ILE A 15 9.46 5.16 -1.74
N VAL A 16 8.19 5.46 -1.92
CA VAL A 16 7.72 6.82 -2.21
C VAL A 16 6.72 7.26 -1.15
N PRO A 17 7.12 8.13 -0.21
CA PRO A 17 6.21 8.65 0.80
C PRO A 17 5.16 9.59 0.18
N MET A 18 3.97 9.68 0.78
CA MET A 18 2.90 10.57 0.30
C MET A 18 3.23 12.04 0.51
N ASP A 19 4.04 12.37 1.50
CA ASP A 19 4.67 13.69 1.64
C ASP A 19 6.19 13.49 1.69
N LEU A 20 6.90 14.17 0.81
CA LEU A 20 8.36 14.08 0.71
C LEU A 20 9.08 14.75 1.89
N TYR A 21 8.35 15.53 2.67
CA TYR A 21 8.84 16.16 3.88
C TYR A 21 7.98 15.74 5.06
N TYR A 22 8.61 15.40 6.19
CA TYR A 22 7.86 15.06 7.39
C TYR A 22 7.00 16.25 7.85
N PRO A 23 5.65 16.11 7.84
CA PRO A 23 4.76 17.25 8.08
C PRO A 23 4.66 17.66 9.55
N GLY A 24 5.24 16.89 10.47
CA GLY A 24 5.22 17.15 11.91
C GLY A 24 4.18 16.34 12.67
N LYS A 25 4.17 16.50 13.99
CA LYS A 25 3.20 15.87 14.92
C LYS A 25 2.05 16.78 15.26
N GLY A 26 0.85 16.24 15.27
CA GLY A 26 -0.34 16.84 15.87
C GLY A 26 -0.76 16.14 17.16
N LYS A 27 -1.94 16.48 17.69
CA LYS A 27 -2.48 15.89 18.94
C LYS A 27 -2.79 14.39 18.81
N GLY A 28 -3.11 13.90 17.62
CA GLY A 28 -3.51 12.51 17.36
C GLY A 28 -2.47 11.66 16.62
N GLY A 29 -1.22 12.09 16.56
CA GLY A 29 -0.15 11.46 15.81
C GLY A 29 0.44 12.36 14.74
N ASP A 30 1.02 11.79 13.69
CA ASP A 30 1.59 12.56 12.60
C ASP A 30 0.52 13.35 11.83
N LEU A 31 0.88 14.56 11.42
CA LEU A 31 0.01 15.39 10.58
C LEU A 31 -0.19 14.72 9.20
N PRO A 32 -1.34 14.97 8.55
CA PRO A 32 -1.59 14.43 7.22
C PRO A 32 -0.60 14.99 6.19
N PRO A 33 -0.35 14.25 5.09
CA PRO A 33 0.41 14.78 3.96
C PRO A 33 -0.18 16.09 3.46
N ARG A 34 0.67 17.04 3.13
CA ARG A 34 0.22 18.34 2.61
C ARG A 34 -0.41 18.14 1.23
N SER A 35 -1.52 18.80 0.96
CA SER A 35 -2.32 18.58 -0.25
C SER A 35 -1.55 18.85 -1.56
N PHE A 36 -0.67 19.85 -1.59
CA PHE A 36 0.12 20.18 -2.78
C PHE A 36 1.18 19.11 -3.13
N MET A 37 1.56 18.25 -2.18
CA MET A 37 2.54 17.19 -2.41
C MET A 37 2.02 16.08 -3.33
N ARG A 38 0.70 15.95 -3.48
CA ARG A 38 0.09 14.98 -4.40
C ARG A 38 0.57 15.13 -5.83
N LYS A 39 0.69 16.36 -6.30
CA LYS A 39 1.21 16.65 -7.63
C LYS A 39 2.63 16.14 -7.82
N TYR A 40 3.52 16.43 -6.87
CA TYR A 40 4.90 15.97 -6.91
C TYR A 40 5.01 14.44 -6.81
N HIS A 41 4.17 13.84 -5.99
CA HIS A 41 4.10 12.38 -5.88
C HIS A 41 3.73 11.75 -7.23
N ASP A 42 2.73 12.27 -7.93
CA ASP A 42 2.32 11.80 -9.25
C ASP A 42 3.43 11.97 -10.29
N GLU A 43 4.15 13.08 -10.26
CA GLU A 43 5.30 13.32 -11.13
C GLU A 43 6.43 12.29 -10.90
N ILE A 44 6.73 11.95 -9.63
CA ILE A 44 7.73 10.94 -9.30
C ILE A 44 7.30 9.56 -9.80
N VAL A 45 6.06 9.18 -9.56
CA VAL A 45 5.52 7.86 -9.99
C VAL A 45 5.48 7.76 -11.52
N ALA A 46 5.22 8.87 -12.22
CA ALA A 46 5.27 8.91 -13.69
C ALA A 46 6.67 8.62 -14.28
N LEU A 47 7.73 8.85 -13.50
CA LEU A 47 9.09 8.49 -13.86
C LEU A 47 9.41 6.99 -13.68
N LEU A 48 8.49 6.22 -13.15
CA LEU A 48 8.61 4.79 -12.86
C LEU A 48 7.62 3.97 -13.72
N PRO A 49 7.80 3.92 -15.05
CA PRO A 49 6.80 3.36 -15.97
C PRO A 49 6.66 1.83 -15.90
N LYS A 50 7.58 1.15 -15.24
CA LYS A 50 7.62 -0.31 -15.12
C LYS A 50 7.04 -0.84 -13.81
N ILE A 51 6.30 -0.02 -13.07
CA ILE A 51 5.65 -0.47 -11.84
C ILE A 51 4.56 -1.50 -12.19
N GLU A 52 4.65 -2.69 -11.61
CA GLU A 52 3.67 -3.75 -11.75
C GLU A 52 2.80 -3.93 -10.51
N LEU A 53 3.32 -3.55 -9.35
CA LEU A 53 2.63 -3.66 -8.05
C LEU A 53 2.86 -2.38 -7.25
N ARG A 54 1.78 -1.78 -6.75
CA ARG A 54 1.84 -0.67 -5.79
C ARG A 54 1.25 -1.14 -4.46
N ILE A 55 2.04 -1.04 -3.42
CA ILE A 55 1.59 -1.34 -2.05
C ILE A 55 1.15 -0.02 -1.41
N LEU A 56 -0.14 0.11 -1.15
CA LEU A 56 -0.76 1.32 -0.62
C LEU A 56 -0.85 1.24 0.90
N ILE A 57 0.12 1.81 1.58
CA ILE A 57 0.23 1.74 3.04
C ILE A 57 -0.51 2.91 3.69
N GLY A 58 -1.62 2.60 4.35
CA GLY A 58 -2.42 3.56 5.10
C GLY A 58 -3.42 4.34 4.24
N LYS A 59 -4.31 5.05 4.92
CA LYS A 59 -5.47 5.71 4.32
C LYS A 59 -5.13 6.78 3.27
N TYR A 60 -4.02 7.48 3.43
CA TYR A 60 -3.66 8.56 2.49
C TYR A 60 -3.21 8.01 1.14
N ALA A 61 -2.40 6.95 1.14
CA ALA A 61 -2.02 6.26 -0.09
C ALA A 61 -3.24 5.62 -0.78
N ILE A 62 -4.09 4.95 -0.02
CA ILE A 62 -5.32 4.34 -0.53
C ILE A 62 -6.22 5.41 -1.17
N SER A 63 -6.45 6.54 -0.49
CA SER A 63 -7.28 7.63 -1.01
C SER A 63 -6.74 8.23 -2.31
N HIS A 64 -5.43 8.25 -2.46
CA HIS A 64 -4.80 8.83 -3.66
C HIS A 64 -4.92 7.92 -4.88
N TYR A 65 -4.66 6.61 -4.72
CA TYR A 65 -4.59 5.65 -5.81
C TYR A 65 -5.88 4.84 -6.02
N ASP A 66 -6.58 4.50 -4.97
CA ASP A 66 -7.81 3.70 -5.01
C ASP A 66 -9.00 4.50 -4.48
N LYS A 67 -9.50 5.41 -5.30
CA LYS A 67 -10.63 6.28 -4.93
C LYS A 67 -11.93 5.53 -4.68
N LYS A 68 -12.12 4.36 -5.30
CA LYS A 68 -13.29 3.50 -5.04
C LYS A 68 -13.14 2.78 -3.71
N GLY A 69 -12.00 2.15 -3.48
CA GLY A 69 -11.71 1.46 -2.23
C GLY A 69 -11.66 2.39 -1.02
N ALA A 70 -11.22 3.64 -1.21
CA ALA A 70 -11.21 4.65 -0.16
C ALA A 70 -12.59 5.02 0.39
N LYS A 71 -13.66 4.72 -0.33
CA LYS A 71 -15.04 4.92 0.11
C LYS A 71 -15.54 3.81 1.03
N LEU A 72 -14.85 2.69 1.06
CA LEU A 72 -15.17 1.56 1.94
C LEU A 72 -14.50 1.74 3.31
N PRO A 73 -15.10 1.24 4.39
CA PRO A 73 -14.38 1.05 5.63
C PRO A 73 -13.10 0.22 5.38
N LEU A 74 -11.98 0.60 6.01
CA LEU A 74 -10.69 -0.06 5.78
C LEU A 74 -10.76 -1.58 5.96
N LYS A 75 -11.48 -2.05 6.98
CA LYS A 75 -11.68 -3.47 7.24
C LYS A 75 -12.33 -4.17 6.06
N GLU A 76 -13.39 -3.61 5.50
CA GLU A 76 -14.11 -4.18 4.36
C GLU A 76 -13.23 -4.22 3.10
N LEU A 77 -12.50 -3.15 2.85
CA LEU A 77 -11.56 -3.07 1.73
C LEU A 77 -10.51 -4.17 1.84
N LEU A 78 -9.82 -4.28 2.97
CA LEU A 78 -8.79 -5.28 3.18
C LEU A 78 -9.34 -6.71 3.16
N TYR A 79 -10.52 -6.93 3.75
CA TYR A 79 -11.17 -8.24 3.74
C TYR A 79 -11.54 -8.68 2.33
N SER A 80 -11.95 -7.77 1.47
CA SER A 80 -12.26 -8.09 0.07
C SER A 80 -11.05 -8.65 -0.69
N TYR A 81 -9.85 -8.16 -0.42
CA TYR A 81 -8.60 -8.73 -0.97
C TYR A 81 -8.28 -10.11 -0.42
N ALA A 82 -8.69 -10.42 0.82
CA ALA A 82 -8.48 -11.73 1.44
C ALA A 82 -9.37 -12.83 0.85
N VAL A 83 -10.57 -12.50 0.35
CA VAL A 83 -11.59 -13.46 -0.08
C VAL A 83 -11.76 -13.53 -1.59
N GLU A 84 -11.62 -12.40 -2.30
CA GLU A 84 -12.01 -12.31 -3.71
C GLU A 84 -10.83 -12.34 -4.68
N ASP A 85 -9.61 -12.50 -4.20
CA ASP A 85 -8.38 -12.44 -5.01
C ASP A 85 -8.35 -11.20 -5.97
N LYS A 86 -8.93 -10.10 -5.54
CA LYS A 86 -9.06 -8.85 -6.34
C LYS A 86 -7.75 -8.33 -6.91
N ALA A 87 -6.63 -8.67 -6.26
CA ALA A 87 -5.30 -8.31 -6.73
C ALA A 87 -4.96 -8.87 -8.13
N PHE A 88 -5.70 -9.87 -8.60
CA PHE A 88 -5.50 -10.51 -9.90
C PHE A 88 -6.46 -10.03 -10.98
N SER A 89 -7.52 -9.32 -10.61
CA SER A 89 -8.54 -8.86 -11.55
C SER A 89 -8.27 -7.46 -12.11
N SER A 90 -7.02 -7.15 -12.47
CA SER A 90 -6.80 -6.07 -13.42
C SER A 90 -7.21 -6.59 -14.80
N GLU A 91 -8.46 -6.36 -15.15
CA GLU A 91 -9.06 -6.77 -16.45
C GLU A 91 -8.35 -6.19 -17.67
N ASN A 92 -7.41 -5.28 -17.46
CA ASN A 92 -6.58 -4.67 -18.50
C ASN A 92 -5.11 -4.81 -18.11
N GLY A 93 -4.40 -5.77 -18.66
CA GLY A 93 -3.00 -6.11 -18.37
C GLY A 93 -1.93 -5.02 -18.54
N SER A 94 -2.29 -3.75 -18.41
CA SER A 94 -1.40 -2.59 -18.55
C SER A 94 -1.28 -1.71 -17.30
N SER A 95 -2.08 -1.94 -16.26
CA SER A 95 -2.06 -1.13 -15.04
C SER A 95 -1.42 -1.88 -13.87
N PRO A 96 -0.65 -1.21 -13.01
CA PRO A 96 -0.13 -1.85 -11.81
C PRO A 96 -1.26 -2.34 -10.90
N ILE A 97 -1.02 -3.45 -10.22
CA ILE A 97 -1.91 -3.96 -9.19
C ILE A 97 -1.77 -3.09 -7.95
N ASP A 98 -2.88 -2.57 -7.44
CA ASP A 98 -2.92 -1.85 -6.18
C ASP A 98 -3.26 -2.78 -5.02
N PHE A 99 -2.40 -2.85 -4.03
CA PHE A 99 -2.56 -3.69 -2.85
C PHE A 99 -2.61 -2.85 -1.58
N PRO A 100 -3.78 -2.67 -0.96
CA PRO A 100 -3.90 -1.87 0.25
C PRO A 100 -3.39 -2.60 1.50
N LEU A 101 -2.74 -1.87 2.39
CA LEU A 101 -2.30 -2.35 3.69
C LEU A 101 -2.69 -1.37 4.80
N VAL A 102 -2.94 -1.91 5.98
CA VAL A 102 -2.96 -1.11 7.20
C VAL A 102 -1.55 -0.60 7.51
N HIS A 103 -1.44 0.64 8.00
CA HIS A 103 -0.15 1.21 8.37
C HIS A 103 0.52 0.37 9.47
N PRO A 104 1.79 -0.04 9.31
CA PRO A 104 2.53 -0.85 10.29
C PRO A 104 2.97 0.02 11.49
N SER A 105 2.02 0.43 12.29
CA SER A 105 2.23 1.26 13.48
C SER A 105 1.81 0.48 14.73
N PRO A 106 2.44 0.69 15.89
CA PRO A 106 1.97 0.14 17.15
C PRO A 106 0.51 0.45 17.45
N LEU A 107 -0.01 1.59 16.97
CA LEU A 107 -1.43 1.96 17.10
C LEU A 107 -2.37 0.97 16.41
N ASN A 108 -1.90 0.23 15.43
CA ASN A 108 -2.68 -0.75 14.68
C ASN A 108 -2.51 -2.20 15.18
N TYR A 109 -1.66 -2.47 16.16
CA TYR A 109 -1.47 -3.81 16.70
C TYR A 109 -2.76 -4.40 17.26
N GLY A 110 -3.56 -3.60 17.96
CA GLY A 110 -4.87 -4.01 18.45
C GLY A 110 -5.85 -4.38 17.33
N TRP A 111 -5.83 -3.62 16.24
CA TRP A 111 -6.64 -3.92 15.05
C TRP A 111 -6.21 -5.23 14.39
N ILE A 112 -4.91 -5.42 14.18
CA ILE A 112 -4.35 -6.65 13.60
C ILE A 112 -4.72 -7.87 14.45
N LYS A 113 -4.59 -7.76 15.76
CA LYS A 113 -4.96 -8.83 16.70
C LYS A 113 -6.44 -9.19 16.64
N LYS A 114 -7.32 -8.21 16.44
CA LYS A 114 -8.78 -8.43 16.28
C LYS A 114 -9.18 -8.96 14.90
N ASN A 115 -8.28 -8.88 13.92
CA ASN A 115 -8.54 -9.30 12.55
C ASN A 115 -7.45 -10.27 12.07
N PRO A 116 -7.38 -11.49 12.63
CA PRO A 116 -6.30 -12.44 12.34
C PRO A 116 -6.22 -12.85 10.87
N TRP A 117 -7.33 -12.81 10.15
CA TRP A 117 -7.37 -13.06 8.71
C TRP A 117 -6.43 -12.16 7.91
N PHE A 118 -6.11 -10.97 8.41
CA PHE A 118 -5.16 -10.07 7.75
C PHE A 118 -3.76 -10.68 7.66
N MET A 119 -3.27 -11.24 8.76
CA MET A 119 -1.96 -11.93 8.78
C MET A 119 -2.00 -13.29 8.09
N GLU A 120 -3.14 -13.98 8.14
CA GLU A 120 -3.29 -15.35 7.61
C GLU A 120 -3.56 -15.39 6.10
N LYS A 121 -4.14 -14.33 5.53
CA LYS A 121 -4.57 -14.29 4.12
C LYS A 121 -3.94 -13.13 3.34
N ASN A 122 -4.07 -11.89 3.82
CA ASN A 122 -3.55 -10.72 3.09
C ASN A 122 -2.03 -10.71 3.01
N ILE A 123 -1.35 -11.01 4.08
CA ILE A 123 0.12 -11.00 4.09
C ILE A 123 0.71 -12.10 3.21
N PRO A 124 0.27 -13.37 3.26
CA PRO A 124 0.74 -14.39 2.33
C PRO A 124 0.44 -14.07 0.86
N LEU A 125 -0.72 -13.50 0.57
CA LEU A 125 -1.05 -13.04 -0.78
C LEU A 125 -0.08 -11.96 -1.27
N LEU A 126 0.18 -10.95 -0.42
CA LEU A 126 1.17 -9.91 -0.73
C LEU A 126 2.55 -10.50 -0.98
N GLN A 127 3.02 -11.40 -0.11
CA GLN A 127 4.32 -12.04 -0.25
C GLN A 127 4.45 -12.79 -1.57
N ARG A 128 3.39 -13.50 -1.99
CA ARG A 128 3.34 -14.17 -3.29
C ARG A 128 3.45 -13.17 -4.44
N LEU A 129 2.64 -12.11 -4.43
CA LEU A 129 2.65 -11.08 -5.46
C LEU A 129 4.01 -10.39 -5.60
N VAL A 130 4.66 -10.09 -4.49
CA VAL A 130 6.00 -9.50 -4.47
C VAL A 130 7.01 -10.48 -5.05
N LYS A 131 7.01 -11.73 -4.58
CA LYS A 131 7.95 -12.77 -5.04
C LYS A 131 7.87 -13.03 -6.54
N GLU A 132 6.67 -13.02 -7.11
CA GLU A 132 6.45 -13.22 -8.55
C GLU A 132 7.05 -12.09 -9.41
N ARG A 133 7.25 -10.89 -8.83
CA ARG A 133 7.69 -9.68 -9.56
C ARG A 133 9.14 -9.29 -9.36
N ILE A 134 9.78 -9.78 -8.33
CA ILE A 134 11.19 -9.47 -8.04
C ILE A 134 12.18 -10.55 -8.52
N ASN A 135 11.68 -11.64 -9.03
CA ASN A 135 12.52 -12.73 -9.58
C ASN A 135 12.82 -12.48 -11.07
#